data_2583ca12d967eeeb05306aa032352073
#
_entry.id   2583ca12d967eeeb05306aa032352073
#
_cell.length_a   1.000
_cell.length_b   1.000
_cell.length_c   1.000
_cell.angle_alpha   90.00
_cell.angle_beta   90.00
_cell.angle_gamma   90.00
#
_symmetry.space_group_name_H-M   'P 1'
#
loop_
_entity.id
_entity.type
_entity.pdbx_description
1 polymer ?
#
loop_
_entity_poly.entity_id
_entity_poly.type
_entity_poly.pdbx_seq_one_letter_code
_entity_poly.pdbx_strand_id
1 'polypeptide(L)'
;VERFFSNYKEVRLSIVSTQIQDHDYIAHLNHALVRINNVIQDLNQDMWLYISNDIFKLKLNKDEVGSSTMPHKVNPIDFENSEGNLGLSNALLLFIAEKLPKSRLQRDLSDSTVLRNIGVAFGYALLGFISSLKGLNKIQPNNKIIEEELDKNWAVLTEPLQTILRLEGNADAYEIIKRLTRGQPITKEHYFDLIDNLKITEKNKSYLKNLTPKKYIGLANELSRG
;
A
#
# COMPACT_ATOMS: atom_id res chain seq x y z
N VAL A 1 16.14 15.89 -42.23
CA VAL A 1 15.21 15.47 -41.17
C VAL A 1 15.94 15.48 -39.84
N GLU A 2 17.04 14.75 -39.67
CA GLU A 2 17.81 14.68 -38.40
C GLU A 2 18.25 16.06 -37.91
N ARG A 3 18.82 16.90 -38.80
CA ARG A 3 19.25 18.27 -38.48
C ARG A 3 18.08 19.16 -38.01
N PHE A 4 16.87 18.91 -38.46
CA PHE A 4 15.67 19.62 -38.01
C PHE A 4 15.30 19.22 -36.59
N PHE A 5 15.22 17.90 -36.31
CA PHE A 5 14.84 17.40 -35.02
C PHE A 5 15.89 17.56 -33.93
N SER A 6 17.19 17.73 -34.30
CA SER A 6 18.25 18.01 -33.31
C SER A 6 18.01 19.28 -32.49
N ASN A 7 17.16 20.20 -32.98
CA ASN A 7 16.77 21.41 -32.26
C ASN A 7 15.68 21.18 -31.18
N TYR A 8 15.06 20.02 -31.17
CA TYR A 8 13.96 19.68 -30.25
C TYR A 8 14.42 18.59 -29.31
N LYS A 9 14.87 18.98 -28.11
CA LYS A 9 15.41 18.03 -27.10
C LYS A 9 14.39 16.97 -26.59
N GLU A 10 13.12 17.27 -26.72
CA GLU A 10 12.01 16.42 -26.25
C GLU A 10 11.47 15.48 -27.34
N VAL A 11 11.96 15.60 -28.57
CA VAL A 11 11.51 14.78 -29.70
C VAL A 11 12.64 13.85 -30.13
N ARG A 12 12.38 12.56 -30.12
CA ARG A 12 13.30 11.52 -30.58
C ARG A 12 12.91 11.04 -31.97
N LEU A 13 13.83 11.16 -32.93
CA LEU A 13 13.65 10.58 -34.26
C LEU A 13 13.99 9.08 -34.23
N SER A 14 13.05 8.22 -34.66
CA SER A 14 13.31 6.81 -34.95
C SER A 14 13.86 6.69 -36.38
N ILE A 15 15.14 6.26 -36.50
CA ILE A 15 15.79 6.10 -37.80
C ILE A 15 15.21 4.90 -38.56
N VAL A 16 14.86 3.86 -37.84
CA VAL A 16 14.25 2.64 -38.38
C VAL A 16 12.86 2.49 -37.76
N SER A 17 11.85 2.39 -38.57
CA SER A 17 10.47 2.15 -38.17
C SER A 17 9.70 1.41 -39.25
N THR A 18 8.52 0.90 -38.91
CA THR A 18 7.54 0.42 -39.89
C THR A 18 6.78 1.61 -40.53
N GLN A 19 5.68 1.37 -41.19
CA GLN A 19 4.85 2.44 -41.77
C GLN A 19 4.42 3.47 -40.74
N ILE A 20 4.20 3.01 -39.48
CA ILE A 20 3.86 3.83 -38.32
C ILE A 20 4.86 3.57 -37.19
N GLN A 21 4.83 4.39 -36.18
CA GLN A 21 5.58 4.20 -34.95
C GLN A 21 5.09 2.94 -34.21
N ASP A 22 5.99 2.19 -33.57
CA ASP A 22 5.76 0.89 -32.96
C ASP A 22 4.94 0.93 -31.66
N HIS A 23 4.65 2.12 -31.13
CA HIS A 23 3.87 2.36 -29.92
C HIS A 23 4.48 1.81 -28.60
N ASP A 24 5.75 1.41 -28.59
CA ASP A 24 6.42 0.92 -27.38
C ASP A 24 6.38 1.96 -26.24
N TYR A 25 6.52 3.25 -26.57
CA TYR A 25 6.41 4.33 -25.58
C TYR A 25 5.02 4.38 -24.89
N ILE A 26 3.93 4.02 -25.60
CA ILE A 26 2.58 3.92 -25.03
C ILE A 26 2.52 2.75 -24.08
N ALA A 27 3.10 1.60 -24.47
CA ALA A 27 3.18 0.42 -23.60
C ALA A 27 3.95 0.75 -22.32
N HIS A 28 5.09 1.43 -22.42
CA HIS A 28 5.87 1.88 -21.27
C HIS A 28 5.08 2.80 -20.34
N LEU A 29 4.39 3.80 -20.89
CA LEU A 29 3.54 4.70 -20.11
C LEU A 29 2.39 3.95 -19.40
N ASN A 30 1.73 3.04 -20.11
CA ASN A 30 0.63 2.24 -19.55
C ASN A 30 1.12 1.35 -18.42
N HIS A 31 2.25 0.66 -18.58
CA HIS A 31 2.84 -0.16 -17.51
C HIS A 31 3.22 0.70 -16.28
N ALA A 32 3.74 1.91 -16.47
CA ALA A 32 4.03 2.81 -15.38
C ALA A 32 2.76 3.19 -14.61
N LEU A 33 1.66 3.50 -15.33
CA LEU A 33 0.38 3.84 -14.71
C LEU A 33 -0.25 2.64 -13.98
N VAL A 34 -0.15 1.42 -14.52
CA VAL A 34 -0.59 0.18 -13.84
C VAL A 34 0.15 0.02 -12.51
N ARG A 35 1.45 0.29 -12.46
CA ARG A 35 2.22 0.22 -11.21
C ARG A 35 1.73 1.24 -10.17
N ILE A 36 1.40 2.46 -10.60
CA ILE A 36 0.81 3.49 -9.72
C ILE A 36 -0.57 3.03 -9.23
N ASN A 37 -1.42 2.57 -10.13
CA ASN A 37 -2.75 2.07 -9.80
C ASN A 37 -2.70 0.95 -8.75
N ASN A 38 -1.75 0.01 -8.89
CA ASN A 38 -1.60 -1.10 -7.94
C ASN A 38 -1.25 -0.62 -6.53
N VAL A 39 -0.36 0.39 -6.40
CA VAL A 39 -0.03 0.99 -5.09
C VAL A 39 -1.26 1.65 -4.46
N ILE A 40 -2.08 2.35 -5.25
CA ILE A 40 -3.30 2.98 -4.74
C ILE A 40 -4.38 1.92 -4.39
N GLN A 41 -4.48 0.84 -5.16
CA GLN A 41 -5.39 -0.27 -4.82
C GLN A 41 -5.00 -0.94 -3.50
N ASP A 42 -3.72 -1.18 -3.28
CA ASP A 42 -3.19 -1.72 -2.03
C ASP A 42 -3.56 -0.80 -0.83
N LEU A 43 -3.30 0.51 -0.97
CA LEU A 43 -3.74 1.51 0.01
C LEU A 43 -5.26 1.44 0.27
N ASN A 44 -6.08 1.32 -0.78
CA ASN A 44 -7.54 1.26 -0.62
C ASN A 44 -7.99 0.02 0.17
N GLN A 45 -7.35 -1.12 -0.06
CA GLN A 45 -7.63 -2.36 0.68
C GLN A 45 -7.24 -2.23 2.15
N ASP A 46 -6.08 -1.63 2.44
CA ASP A 46 -5.67 -1.35 3.81
C ASP A 46 -6.64 -0.40 4.51
N MET A 47 -7.04 0.69 3.87
CA MET A 47 -8.01 1.63 4.44
C MET A 47 -9.37 0.96 4.71
N TRP A 48 -9.83 0.12 3.78
CA TRP A 48 -11.05 -0.66 3.96
C TRP A 48 -10.94 -1.58 5.20
N LEU A 49 -9.82 -2.29 5.33
CA LEU A 49 -9.55 -3.17 6.47
C LEU A 49 -9.49 -2.40 7.79
N TYR A 50 -8.79 -1.28 7.83
CA TYR A 50 -8.67 -0.45 9.04
C TYR A 50 -10.00 0.17 9.46
N ILE A 51 -10.86 0.54 8.50
CA ILE A 51 -12.22 1.03 8.79
C ILE A 51 -13.09 -0.13 9.32
N SER A 52 -13.02 -1.32 8.72
CA SER A 52 -13.80 -2.48 9.16
C SER A 52 -13.41 -2.98 10.55
N ASN A 53 -12.18 -2.74 10.98
CA ASN A 53 -11.66 -3.05 12.32
C ASN A 53 -11.76 -1.87 13.31
N ASP A 54 -12.50 -0.81 12.97
CA ASP A 54 -12.64 0.40 13.79
C ASP A 54 -11.32 1.14 14.13
N ILE A 55 -10.22 0.82 13.47
CA ILE A 55 -8.92 1.51 13.62
C ILE A 55 -9.02 2.94 13.07
N PHE A 56 -9.69 3.10 11.93
CA PHE A 56 -10.12 4.39 11.41
C PHE A 56 -11.64 4.53 11.47
N LYS A 57 -12.11 5.76 11.70
CA LYS A 57 -13.52 6.14 11.61
C LYS A 57 -13.72 7.04 10.41
N LEU A 58 -14.87 6.90 9.76
CA LEU A 58 -15.32 7.84 8.73
C LEU A 58 -16.04 9.01 9.40
N LYS A 59 -15.66 10.23 9.03
CA LYS A 59 -16.41 11.44 9.40
C LYS A 59 -17.79 11.37 8.75
N LEU A 60 -18.82 11.47 9.56
CA LEU A 60 -20.20 11.51 9.07
C LEU A 60 -20.43 12.84 8.30
N ASN A 61 -20.75 12.72 7.04
CA ASN A 61 -21.26 13.83 6.26
C ASN A 61 -22.78 13.80 6.36
N LYS A 62 -23.42 14.92 6.73
CA LYS A 62 -24.89 14.99 6.92
C LYS A 62 -25.67 14.64 5.65
N ASP A 63 -25.03 14.78 4.49
CA ASP A 63 -25.62 14.56 3.17
C ASP A 63 -25.35 13.14 2.62
N GLU A 64 -24.60 12.29 3.32
CA GLU A 64 -24.34 10.92 2.88
C GLU A 64 -25.27 9.95 3.60
N VAL A 65 -26.16 9.36 2.83
CA VAL A 65 -27.02 8.26 3.30
C VAL A 65 -26.18 7.01 3.36
N GLY A 66 -26.14 6.36 4.53
CA GLY A 66 -25.52 5.04 4.71
C GLY A 66 -26.19 3.96 3.84
N SER A 67 -26.22 2.74 4.28
CA SER A 67 -26.98 1.68 3.62
C SER A 67 -28.50 2.03 3.64
N SER A 68 -29.23 1.77 2.55
CA SER A 68 -30.70 1.88 2.50
C SER A 68 -31.40 1.01 3.54
N THR A 69 -30.72 -0.05 4.02
CA THR A 69 -31.26 -1.01 4.99
C THR A 69 -30.79 -0.72 6.43
N MET A 70 -29.62 -0.09 6.59
CA MET A 70 -29.01 0.24 7.89
C MET A 70 -28.47 1.68 7.87
N PRO A 71 -29.30 2.69 8.16
CA PRO A 71 -28.92 4.11 8.03
C PRO A 71 -27.73 4.54 8.91
N HIS A 72 -27.45 3.81 9.99
CA HIS A 72 -26.32 4.05 10.90
C HIS A 72 -24.99 3.46 10.42
N LYS A 73 -25.01 2.60 9.38
CA LYS A 73 -23.82 1.96 8.84
C LYS A 73 -23.13 2.90 7.84
N VAL A 74 -21.92 3.31 8.15
CA VAL A 74 -21.06 4.08 7.24
C VAL A 74 -20.11 3.12 6.54
N ASN A 75 -20.26 2.99 5.21
CA ASN A 75 -19.42 2.12 4.40
C ASN A 75 -18.24 2.91 3.80
N PRO A 76 -17.07 2.29 3.59
CA PRO A 76 -15.91 2.91 2.94
C PRO A 76 -16.05 2.95 1.41
N ILE A 77 -17.21 3.42 0.91
CA ILE A 77 -17.61 3.37 -0.51
C ILE A 77 -16.65 4.10 -1.45
N ASP A 78 -15.95 5.13 -0.96
CA ASP A 78 -14.99 5.87 -1.77
C ASP A 78 -13.77 4.99 -2.11
N PHE A 79 -13.29 4.16 -1.18
CA PHE A 79 -12.19 3.22 -1.40
C PHE A 79 -12.62 2.05 -2.29
N GLU A 80 -13.83 1.51 -2.09
CA GLU A 80 -14.41 0.45 -2.95
C GLU A 80 -14.59 0.95 -4.40
N ASN A 81 -15.10 2.16 -4.58
CA ASN A 81 -15.25 2.79 -5.88
C ASN A 81 -13.90 3.05 -6.56
N SER A 82 -12.90 3.49 -5.79
CA SER A 82 -11.54 3.64 -6.30
C SER A 82 -10.97 2.31 -6.78
N GLU A 83 -11.06 1.26 -5.98
CA GLU A 83 -10.57 -0.07 -6.32
C GLU A 83 -11.18 -0.59 -7.63
N GLY A 84 -12.50 -0.49 -7.78
CA GLY A 84 -13.20 -0.90 -8.98
C GLY A 84 -12.75 -0.14 -10.24
N ASN A 85 -12.65 1.20 -10.16
CA ASN A 85 -12.20 2.03 -11.27
C ASN A 85 -10.74 1.76 -11.66
N LEU A 86 -9.85 1.59 -10.68
CA LEU A 86 -8.44 1.26 -10.94
C LEU A 86 -8.28 -0.14 -11.56
N GLY A 87 -9.11 -1.10 -11.15
CA GLY A 87 -9.16 -2.43 -11.76
C GLY A 87 -9.54 -2.37 -13.23
N LEU A 88 -10.60 -1.62 -13.59
CA LEU A 88 -11.01 -1.40 -14.99
C LEU A 88 -9.92 -0.68 -15.78
N SER A 89 -9.31 0.34 -15.21
CA SER A 89 -8.16 1.04 -15.81
C SER A 89 -7.03 0.06 -16.12
N ASN A 90 -6.61 -0.75 -15.16
CA ASN A 90 -5.52 -1.71 -15.33
C ASN A 90 -5.82 -2.74 -16.45
N ALA A 91 -7.03 -3.26 -16.51
CA ALA A 91 -7.43 -4.19 -17.56
C ALA A 91 -7.27 -3.58 -18.95
N LEU A 92 -7.70 -2.33 -19.15
CA LEU A 92 -7.56 -1.61 -20.41
C LEU A 92 -6.09 -1.24 -20.70
N LEU A 93 -5.36 -0.73 -19.72
CA LEU A 93 -3.96 -0.33 -19.88
C LEU A 93 -3.07 -1.50 -20.28
N LEU A 94 -3.24 -2.66 -19.63
CA LEU A 94 -2.49 -3.87 -19.96
C LEU A 94 -2.81 -4.38 -21.35
N PHE A 95 -4.10 -4.45 -21.71
CA PHE A 95 -4.51 -4.84 -23.05
C PHE A 95 -3.91 -3.91 -24.12
N ILE A 96 -3.98 -2.59 -23.92
CA ILE A 96 -3.43 -1.58 -24.82
C ILE A 96 -1.90 -1.75 -24.96
N ALA A 97 -1.20 -1.93 -23.84
CA ALA A 97 0.25 -2.12 -23.81
C ALA A 97 0.70 -3.38 -24.54
N GLU A 98 -0.09 -4.46 -24.47
CA GLU A 98 0.21 -5.70 -25.18
C GLU A 98 -0.15 -5.64 -26.67
N LYS A 99 -1.23 -4.94 -27.01
CA LYS A 99 -1.76 -4.98 -28.39
C LYS A 99 -1.06 -4.02 -29.31
N LEU A 100 -0.78 -2.79 -28.87
CA LEU A 100 -0.29 -1.74 -29.77
C LEU A 100 1.10 -2.02 -30.38
N PRO A 101 2.07 -2.62 -29.65
CA PRO A 101 3.36 -2.97 -30.25
C PRO A 101 3.32 -4.12 -31.25
N LYS A 102 2.20 -4.86 -31.32
CA LYS A 102 2.04 -5.99 -32.22
C LYS A 102 1.21 -5.62 -33.44
N SER A 103 1.85 -5.65 -34.61
CA SER A 103 1.20 -5.37 -35.90
C SER A 103 1.48 -6.47 -36.90
N ARG A 104 0.69 -6.54 -37.96
CA ARG A 104 0.92 -7.42 -39.10
C ARG A 104 1.65 -6.67 -40.20
N LEU A 105 2.74 -7.25 -40.70
CA LEU A 105 3.60 -6.64 -41.71
C LEU A 105 4.05 -5.23 -41.28
N GLN A 106 3.80 -4.23 -42.10
CA GLN A 106 4.15 -2.84 -41.80
C GLN A 106 3.11 -2.12 -40.96
N ARG A 107 1.84 -2.54 -41.06
CA ARG A 107 0.70 -1.98 -40.33
C ARG A 107 -0.56 -2.80 -40.53
N ASP A 108 -1.35 -2.99 -39.46
CA ASP A 108 -2.77 -3.34 -39.54
C ASP A 108 -3.64 -2.25 -38.89
N LEU A 109 -4.96 -2.27 -39.15
CA LEU A 109 -5.88 -1.24 -38.66
C LEU A 109 -6.43 -1.51 -37.26
N SER A 110 -6.05 -2.60 -36.60
CA SER A 110 -6.50 -2.90 -35.23
C SER A 110 -5.96 -1.92 -34.21
N ASP A 111 -4.81 -1.26 -34.50
CA ASP A 111 -4.23 -0.21 -33.67
C ASP A 111 -5.17 0.98 -33.51
N SER A 112 -5.80 1.45 -34.58
CA SER A 112 -6.68 2.63 -34.52
C SER A 112 -7.93 2.39 -33.67
N THR A 113 -8.44 1.16 -33.64
CA THR A 113 -9.56 0.79 -32.74
C THR A 113 -9.12 0.86 -31.28
N VAL A 114 -7.94 0.34 -30.96
CA VAL A 114 -7.42 0.27 -29.59
C VAL A 114 -7.02 1.66 -29.08
N LEU A 115 -6.35 2.46 -29.91
CA LEU A 115 -5.92 3.83 -29.57
C LEU A 115 -7.07 4.73 -29.09
N ARG A 116 -8.28 4.55 -29.60
CA ARG A 116 -9.47 5.31 -29.19
C ARG A 116 -9.86 5.09 -27.72
N ASN A 117 -9.38 4.02 -27.10
CA ASN A 117 -9.72 3.63 -25.75
C ASN A 117 -8.67 4.07 -24.70
N ILE A 118 -7.55 4.69 -25.11
CA ILE A 118 -6.54 5.18 -24.19
C ILE A 118 -7.17 6.16 -23.17
N GLY A 119 -7.95 7.14 -23.66
CA GLY A 119 -8.60 8.13 -22.82
C GLY A 119 -9.58 7.52 -21.80
N VAL A 120 -10.23 6.40 -22.15
CA VAL A 120 -11.12 5.67 -21.24
C VAL A 120 -10.31 5.05 -20.10
N ALA A 121 -9.18 4.39 -20.41
CA ALA A 121 -8.31 3.80 -19.41
C ALA A 121 -7.77 4.85 -18.39
N PHE A 122 -7.30 5.99 -18.90
CA PHE A 122 -6.84 7.11 -18.08
C PHE A 122 -7.98 7.77 -17.29
N GLY A 123 -9.18 7.86 -17.88
CA GLY A 123 -10.38 8.36 -17.21
C GLY A 123 -10.75 7.53 -15.98
N TYR A 124 -10.72 6.19 -16.09
CA TYR A 124 -10.92 5.30 -14.95
C TYR A 124 -9.83 5.47 -13.88
N ALA A 125 -8.56 5.59 -14.26
CA ALA A 125 -7.48 5.85 -13.31
C ALA A 125 -7.74 7.15 -12.54
N LEU A 126 -8.08 8.23 -13.23
CA LEU A 126 -8.37 9.54 -12.63
C LEU A 126 -9.56 9.47 -11.65
N LEU A 127 -10.65 8.80 -12.04
CA LEU A 127 -11.80 8.57 -11.16
C LEU A 127 -11.40 7.78 -9.90
N GLY A 128 -10.58 6.75 -10.05
CA GLY A 128 -10.04 6.00 -8.93
C GLY A 128 -9.23 6.88 -7.97
N PHE A 129 -8.31 7.69 -8.49
CA PHE A 129 -7.49 8.60 -7.67
C PHE A 129 -8.33 9.64 -6.92
N ILE A 130 -9.31 10.24 -7.60
CA ILE A 130 -10.24 11.21 -6.98
C ILE A 130 -11.05 10.54 -5.86
N SER A 131 -11.55 9.32 -6.10
CA SER A 131 -12.31 8.57 -5.09
C SER A 131 -11.44 8.22 -3.88
N SER A 132 -10.22 7.73 -4.10
CA SER A 132 -9.28 7.44 -3.01
C SER A 132 -8.98 8.69 -2.17
N LEU A 133 -8.68 9.81 -2.84
CA LEU A 133 -8.42 11.09 -2.16
C LEU A 133 -9.65 11.56 -1.35
N LYS A 134 -10.85 11.40 -1.89
CA LYS A 134 -12.10 11.72 -1.19
C LYS A 134 -12.26 10.85 0.06
N GLY A 135 -11.98 9.55 -0.03
CA GLY A 135 -11.99 8.63 1.10
C GLY A 135 -10.98 9.04 2.19
N LEU A 136 -9.73 9.33 1.80
CA LEU A 136 -8.68 9.77 2.72
C LEU A 136 -9.04 11.05 3.49
N ASN A 137 -9.74 12.00 2.87
CA ASN A 137 -10.19 13.23 3.53
C ASN A 137 -11.29 12.99 4.58
N LYS A 138 -11.95 11.84 4.54
CA LYS A 138 -13.02 11.49 5.48
C LYS A 138 -12.56 10.66 6.68
N ILE A 139 -11.39 10.02 6.60
CA ILE A 139 -10.90 9.18 7.69
C ILE A 139 -10.34 10.01 8.85
N GLN A 140 -10.45 9.45 10.04
CA GLN A 140 -9.78 9.93 11.24
C GLN A 140 -9.38 8.72 12.11
N PRO A 141 -8.22 8.76 12.79
CA PRO A 141 -7.81 7.67 13.67
C PRO A 141 -8.77 7.53 14.85
N ASN A 142 -9.07 6.28 15.22
CA ASN A 142 -9.82 5.96 16.42
C ASN A 142 -8.84 5.67 17.57
N ASN A 143 -8.29 6.72 18.16
CA ASN A 143 -7.25 6.61 19.17
C ASN A 143 -7.62 5.66 20.31
N LYS A 144 -8.89 5.63 20.71
CA LYS A 144 -9.37 4.74 21.78
C LYS A 144 -9.14 3.25 21.42
N ILE A 145 -9.62 2.83 20.26
CA ILE A 145 -9.45 1.44 19.80
C ILE A 145 -7.98 1.11 19.56
N ILE A 146 -7.24 2.02 18.93
CA ILE A 146 -5.80 1.84 18.69
C ILE A 146 -5.06 1.62 20.02
N GLU A 147 -5.38 2.41 21.03
CA GLU A 147 -4.77 2.27 22.36
C GLU A 147 -5.14 0.96 23.04
N GLU A 148 -6.41 0.59 23.00
CA GLU A 148 -6.91 -0.66 23.58
C GLU A 148 -6.28 -1.89 22.90
N GLU A 149 -6.14 -1.87 21.58
CA GLU A 149 -5.52 -2.96 20.82
C GLU A 149 -4.01 -3.07 21.10
N LEU A 150 -3.31 -1.95 21.18
CA LEU A 150 -1.89 -1.95 21.54
C LEU A 150 -1.68 -2.43 22.98
N ASP A 151 -2.50 -1.99 23.93
CA ASP A 151 -2.37 -2.40 25.34
C ASP A 151 -2.64 -3.90 25.53
N LYS A 152 -3.42 -4.54 24.66
CA LYS A 152 -3.66 -5.99 24.68
C LYS A 152 -2.55 -6.80 23.99
N ASN A 153 -1.77 -6.19 23.10
CA ASN A 153 -0.89 -6.91 22.18
C ASN A 153 0.60 -6.81 22.58
N TRP A 154 0.93 -7.28 23.78
CA TRP A 154 2.33 -7.31 24.26
C TRP A 154 3.21 -8.28 23.47
N ALA A 155 2.62 -9.19 22.70
CA ALA A 155 3.34 -10.13 21.85
C ALA A 155 4.25 -9.45 20.81
N VAL A 156 3.91 -8.23 20.35
CA VAL A 156 4.74 -7.46 19.40
C VAL A 156 6.13 -7.17 19.96
N LEU A 157 6.29 -7.10 21.28
CA LEU A 157 7.57 -6.84 21.94
C LEU A 157 8.51 -8.05 21.99
N THR A 158 8.07 -9.20 21.54
CA THR A 158 8.98 -10.37 21.39
C THR A 158 10.00 -10.17 20.27
N GLU A 159 9.73 -9.31 19.31
CA GLU A 159 10.68 -8.94 18.25
C GLU A 159 11.91 -8.19 18.79
N PRO A 160 11.77 -7.04 19.50
CA PRO A 160 12.92 -6.36 20.10
C PRO A 160 13.60 -7.22 21.17
N LEU A 161 12.88 -8.08 21.90
CA LEU A 161 13.45 -9.02 22.83
C LEU A 161 14.39 -10.00 22.14
N GLN A 162 13.97 -10.58 21.01
CA GLN A 162 14.80 -11.44 20.19
C GLN A 162 16.03 -10.73 19.64
N THR A 163 15.85 -9.47 19.19
CA THR A 163 16.95 -8.66 18.64
C THR A 163 18.00 -8.38 19.70
N ILE A 164 17.60 -8.02 20.92
CA ILE A 164 18.53 -7.82 22.04
C ILE A 164 19.26 -9.11 22.42
N LEU A 165 18.57 -10.26 22.45
CA LEU A 165 19.21 -11.55 22.70
C LEU A 165 20.32 -11.83 21.68
N ARG A 166 20.09 -11.54 20.39
CA ARG A 166 21.13 -11.70 19.34
C ARG A 166 22.31 -10.76 19.55
N LEU A 167 22.06 -9.50 19.94
CA LEU A 167 23.12 -8.55 20.26
C LEU A 167 23.99 -9.00 21.44
N GLU A 168 23.42 -9.71 22.41
CA GLU A 168 24.12 -10.31 23.56
C GLU A 168 24.80 -11.65 23.21
N GLY A 169 24.85 -12.02 21.92
CA GLY A 169 25.56 -13.20 21.43
C GLY A 169 24.78 -14.51 21.44
N ASN A 170 23.47 -14.49 21.69
CA ASN A 170 22.64 -15.70 21.66
C ASN A 170 22.25 -16.05 20.22
N ALA A 171 22.93 -17.00 19.60
CA ALA A 171 22.62 -17.47 18.25
C ALA A 171 21.20 -18.06 18.15
N ASP A 172 20.72 -18.72 19.20
CA ASP A 172 19.43 -19.41 19.27
C ASP A 172 18.30 -18.51 19.80
N ALA A 173 18.44 -17.18 19.71
CA ALA A 173 17.47 -16.22 20.26
C ALA A 173 16.02 -16.50 19.84
N TYR A 174 15.80 -16.88 18.58
CA TYR A 174 14.47 -17.25 18.08
C TYR A 174 13.90 -18.48 18.80
N GLU A 175 14.68 -19.55 18.91
CA GLU A 175 14.21 -20.78 19.57
C GLU A 175 14.00 -20.60 21.07
N ILE A 176 14.79 -19.73 21.71
CA ILE A 176 14.60 -19.33 23.11
C ILE A 176 13.23 -18.65 23.29
N ILE A 177 12.96 -17.61 22.52
CA ILE A 177 11.69 -16.87 22.60
C ILE A 177 10.51 -17.78 22.24
N LYS A 178 10.58 -18.51 21.16
CA LYS A 178 9.54 -19.44 20.70
C LYS A 178 9.18 -20.47 21.79
N ARG A 179 10.18 -21.03 22.48
CA ARG A 179 9.97 -21.99 23.57
C ARG A 179 9.28 -21.36 24.78
N LEU A 180 9.63 -20.11 25.10
CA LEU A 180 9.08 -19.38 26.25
C LEU A 180 7.68 -18.82 26.01
N THR A 181 7.29 -18.62 24.74
CA THR A 181 6.02 -17.95 24.36
C THR A 181 5.01 -18.88 23.70
N ARG A 182 5.43 -20.08 23.28
CA ARG A 182 4.55 -20.99 22.53
C ARG A 182 3.35 -21.44 23.34
N GLY A 183 2.14 -21.19 22.79
CA GLY A 183 0.89 -21.68 23.38
C GLY A 183 0.35 -20.85 24.55
N GLN A 184 0.99 -19.72 24.88
CA GLN A 184 0.52 -18.83 25.95
C GLN A 184 0.32 -17.40 25.42
N PRO A 185 -0.75 -16.70 25.83
CA PRO A 185 -0.91 -15.28 25.56
C PRO A 185 0.19 -14.49 26.28
N ILE A 186 0.82 -13.55 25.59
CA ILE A 186 1.85 -12.70 26.18
C ILE A 186 1.16 -11.47 26.75
N THR A 187 0.94 -11.49 28.07
CA THR A 187 0.50 -10.34 28.85
C THR A 187 1.69 -9.44 29.22
N LYS A 188 1.41 -8.28 29.78
CA LYS A 188 2.43 -7.38 30.33
C LYS A 188 3.28 -8.07 31.39
N GLU A 189 2.64 -8.75 32.33
CA GLU A 189 3.30 -9.47 33.41
C GLU A 189 4.21 -10.58 32.86
N HIS A 190 3.69 -11.38 31.94
CA HIS A 190 4.46 -12.44 31.29
C HIS A 190 5.66 -11.88 30.52
N TYR A 191 5.51 -10.72 29.85
CA TYR A 191 6.62 -10.06 29.16
C TYR A 191 7.72 -9.62 30.14
N PHE A 192 7.38 -9.06 31.30
CA PHE A 192 8.36 -8.70 32.32
C PHE A 192 9.04 -9.92 32.93
N ASP A 193 8.30 -10.98 33.23
CA ASP A 193 8.87 -12.21 33.73
C ASP A 193 9.86 -12.85 32.73
N LEU A 194 9.54 -12.77 31.44
CA LEU A 194 10.47 -13.22 30.38
C LEU A 194 11.79 -12.44 30.45
N ILE A 195 11.73 -11.10 30.54
CA ILE A 195 12.93 -10.25 30.61
C ILE A 195 13.78 -10.59 31.83
N ASP A 196 13.15 -10.77 33.00
CA ASP A 196 13.87 -11.06 34.24
C ASP A 196 14.63 -12.38 34.20
N ASN A 197 14.04 -13.39 33.54
CA ASN A 197 14.64 -14.72 33.41
C ASN A 197 15.70 -14.83 32.29
N LEU A 198 15.85 -13.79 31.45
CA LEU A 198 16.86 -13.82 30.39
C LEU A 198 18.25 -13.43 30.91
N LYS A 199 19.27 -14.14 30.40
CA LYS A 199 20.68 -13.83 30.65
C LYS A 199 21.18 -12.74 29.71
N ILE A 200 20.80 -11.51 30.01
CA ILE A 200 21.20 -10.30 29.26
C ILE A 200 21.65 -9.23 30.26
N THR A 201 22.36 -8.20 29.76
CA THR A 201 22.87 -7.11 30.61
C THR A 201 21.73 -6.34 31.28
N GLU A 202 21.94 -5.79 32.48
CA GLU A 202 20.94 -4.99 33.20
C GLU A 202 20.54 -3.73 32.43
N LYS A 203 21.44 -3.18 31.62
CA LYS A 203 21.16 -2.08 30.70
C LYS A 203 20.05 -2.47 29.69
N ASN A 204 20.19 -3.65 29.09
CA ASN A 204 19.24 -4.16 28.10
C ASN A 204 17.93 -4.60 28.74
N LYS A 205 17.94 -5.15 29.95
CA LYS A 205 16.70 -5.41 30.72
C LYS A 205 15.94 -4.11 31.00
N SER A 206 16.63 -3.08 31.46
CA SER A 206 16.02 -1.77 31.72
C SER A 206 15.43 -1.16 30.45
N TYR A 207 16.14 -1.24 29.32
CA TYR A 207 15.65 -0.78 28.04
C TYR A 207 14.33 -1.51 27.64
N LEU A 208 14.32 -2.85 27.68
CA LEU A 208 13.15 -3.66 27.31
C LEU A 208 11.97 -3.42 28.26
N LYS A 209 12.19 -3.26 29.56
CA LYS A 209 11.14 -2.95 30.53
C LYS A 209 10.50 -1.56 30.33
N ASN A 210 11.23 -0.61 29.77
CA ASN A 210 10.72 0.71 29.43
C ASN A 210 10.00 0.76 28.08
N LEU A 211 10.12 -0.33 27.28
CA LEU A 211 9.44 -0.44 26.01
C LEU A 211 7.98 -0.88 26.22
N THR A 212 7.09 -0.26 25.49
CA THR A 212 5.67 -0.63 25.46
C THR A 212 5.22 -0.79 24.03
N PRO A 213 4.14 -1.54 23.73
CA PRO A 213 3.61 -1.63 22.36
C PRO A 213 3.39 -0.26 21.71
N LYS A 214 2.90 0.73 22.46
CA LYS A 214 2.73 2.13 21.98
C LYS A 214 4.04 2.84 21.64
N LYS A 215 5.14 2.47 22.28
CA LYS A 215 6.46 3.10 22.07
C LYS A 215 7.31 2.38 21.04
N TYR A 216 6.90 1.16 20.67
CA TYR A 216 7.63 0.35 19.70
C TYR A 216 7.21 0.71 18.26
N ILE A 217 7.57 1.90 17.82
CA ILE A 217 7.18 2.48 16.52
C ILE A 217 8.35 2.56 15.51
N GLY A 218 9.55 2.14 15.91
CA GLY A 218 10.75 2.21 15.07
C GLY A 218 10.97 3.60 14.49
N LEU A 219 11.18 3.69 13.20
CA LEU A 219 11.39 4.93 12.44
C LEU A 219 10.09 5.54 11.88
N ALA A 220 8.91 5.09 12.30
CA ALA A 220 7.64 5.54 11.72
C ALA A 220 7.47 7.07 11.76
N ASN A 221 7.89 7.73 12.86
CA ASN A 221 7.82 9.19 12.99
C ASN A 221 8.75 9.93 12.01
N GLU A 222 9.87 9.34 11.64
CA GLU A 222 10.83 9.93 10.69
C GLU A 222 10.32 9.72 9.27
N LEU A 223 9.91 8.49 8.94
CA LEU A 223 9.41 8.11 7.62
C LEU A 223 8.10 8.80 7.25
N SER A 224 7.23 9.11 8.23
CA SER A 224 5.96 9.81 7.97
C SER A 224 6.10 11.30 7.64
N ARG A 225 7.28 11.87 7.83
CA ARG A 225 7.51 13.31 7.57
C ARG A 225 8.02 13.59 6.16
N GLY A 226 8.30 12.54 5.35
CA GLY A 226 8.63 12.57 3.92
C GLY A 226 9.96 13.21 3.60
#